data_989045f9ebb5d09c12839496bada419f
#
_entry.id   989045f9ebb5d09c12839496bada419f
#
_cell.length_a   1.000
_cell.length_b   1.000
_cell.length_c   1.000
_cell.angle_alpha   90.00
_cell.angle_beta   90.00
_cell.angle_gamma   90.00
#
_symmetry.space_group_name_H-M   'P 1'
#
loop_
_entity.id
_entity.type
_entity.pdbx_description
1 polymer ?
#
loop_
_entity_poly.entity_id
_entity_poly.type
_entity_poly.pdbx_seq_one_letter_code
_entity_poly.pdbx_strand_id
1 'polypeptide(L)'
;MKYRDLGTTGLRVSEIGFGTIPILSGNVPVLPGYYSPDTEGAVAVMEHAWRLGCNLYDTAIVPEYGDAELKLGAFAKKIGRDKIVISDKARFYTGNEMYQAVLESTKNLGTTPDIYFSHQVDPDHEDQVFGRYGAADALAELKAEGKIRFTGIASHYYDILLRGAKDDRIDVLQGSGNILERGMLDRIEREPLFRQKGFLVNKVYAAG
;
A
#
# COMPACT_ATOMS: atom_id res chain seq x y z
N MET A 1 -19.78 0.82 7.95
CA MET A 1 -18.38 0.34 7.90
C MET A 1 -17.86 0.11 9.31
N LYS A 2 -17.10 -0.96 9.56
CA LYS A 2 -16.34 -1.13 10.82
C LYS A 2 -14.93 -0.59 10.63
N TYR A 3 -14.30 -0.15 11.72
CA TYR A 3 -12.94 0.40 11.73
C TYR A 3 -12.08 -0.35 12.73
N ARG A 4 -10.79 -0.47 12.40
CA ARG A 4 -9.76 -1.09 13.26
C ARG A 4 -8.54 -0.20 13.38
N ASP A 5 -7.85 -0.33 14.48
CA ASP A 5 -6.52 0.26 14.63
C ASP A 5 -5.53 -0.57 13.79
N LEU A 6 -4.71 0.11 13.00
CA LEU A 6 -3.71 -0.52 12.15
C LEU A 6 -2.43 -0.78 12.96
N GLY A 7 -2.39 -1.91 13.65
CA GLY A 7 -1.29 -2.25 14.55
C GLY A 7 -1.06 -1.16 15.60
N THR A 8 0.18 -0.76 15.78
CA THR A 8 0.60 0.29 16.72
C THR A 8 0.76 1.67 16.08
N THR A 9 0.34 1.85 14.82
CA THR A 9 0.51 3.12 14.07
C THR A 9 -0.35 4.27 14.60
N GLY A 10 -1.40 3.97 15.34
CA GLY A 10 -2.43 4.95 15.73
C GLY A 10 -3.38 5.34 14.60
N LEU A 11 -3.21 4.78 13.39
CA LEU A 11 -4.17 4.94 12.30
C LEU A 11 -5.39 4.07 12.55
N ARG A 12 -6.57 4.69 12.47
CA ARG A 12 -7.84 3.98 12.50
C ARG A 12 -8.41 3.87 11.09
N VAL A 13 -8.39 2.66 10.53
CA VAL A 13 -8.76 2.40 9.14
C VAL A 13 -10.03 1.56 9.05
N SER A 14 -10.77 1.71 7.94
CA SER A 14 -11.90 0.83 7.61
C SER A 14 -11.41 -0.60 7.38
N GLU A 15 -12.20 -1.59 7.82
CA GLU A 15 -11.87 -3.02 7.63
C GLU A 15 -11.76 -3.40 6.14
N ILE A 16 -12.44 -2.66 5.27
CA ILE A 16 -12.37 -2.80 3.81
C ILE A 16 -11.68 -1.56 3.26
N GLY A 17 -10.56 -1.75 2.56
CA GLY A 17 -9.86 -0.71 1.83
C GLY A 17 -10.24 -0.73 0.34
N PHE A 18 -9.99 0.38 -0.34
CA PHE A 18 -10.19 0.55 -1.77
C PHE A 18 -8.85 0.43 -2.51
N GLY A 19 -8.67 -0.63 -3.31
CA GLY A 19 -7.52 -0.77 -4.20
C GLY A 19 -7.77 -0.03 -5.52
N THR A 20 -6.77 0.73 -5.98
CA THR A 20 -6.94 1.64 -7.14
C THR A 20 -6.63 1.02 -8.49
N ILE A 21 -6.11 -0.21 -8.56
CA ILE A 21 -5.81 -0.84 -9.86
C ILE A 21 -7.02 -0.87 -10.83
N PRO A 22 -8.27 -1.09 -10.39
CA PRO A 22 -9.42 -1.09 -11.32
C PRO A 22 -9.83 0.27 -11.88
N ILE A 23 -9.27 1.38 -11.37
CA ILE A 23 -9.60 2.73 -11.84
C ILE A 23 -8.54 3.35 -12.76
N LEU A 24 -7.48 2.62 -13.11
CA LEU A 24 -6.46 3.10 -14.04
C LEU A 24 -7.05 3.37 -15.43
N SER A 25 -6.39 4.21 -16.22
CA SER A 25 -6.73 4.43 -17.63
C SER A 25 -6.09 3.38 -18.51
N GLY A 26 -6.88 2.89 -19.48
CA GLY A 26 -6.40 1.92 -20.46
C GLY A 26 -6.55 0.46 -20.01
N ASN A 27 -6.39 -0.41 -20.98
CA ASN A 27 -6.43 -1.86 -20.77
C ASN A 27 -5.02 -2.33 -20.40
N VAL A 28 -4.90 -2.97 -19.26
CA VAL A 28 -3.64 -3.60 -18.87
C VAL A 28 -3.75 -5.12 -18.97
N PRO A 29 -2.64 -5.82 -19.25
CA PRO A 29 -2.64 -7.29 -19.37
C PRO A 29 -3.20 -8.02 -18.13
N VAL A 30 -3.06 -7.39 -16.95
CA VAL A 30 -3.52 -7.96 -15.66
C VAL A 30 -5.05 -7.96 -15.54
N LEU A 31 -5.74 -7.03 -16.23
CA LEU A 31 -7.18 -6.85 -16.17
C LEU A 31 -7.76 -6.60 -17.57
N PRO A 32 -7.67 -7.57 -18.48
CA PRO A 32 -8.18 -7.40 -19.84
C PRO A 32 -9.71 -7.23 -19.83
N GLY A 33 -10.21 -6.22 -20.55
CA GLY A 33 -11.65 -5.93 -20.64
C GLY A 33 -12.24 -5.21 -19.43
N TYR A 34 -11.42 -4.74 -18.50
CA TYR A 34 -11.89 -3.97 -17.35
C TYR A 34 -12.38 -2.57 -17.76
N TYR A 35 -13.33 -2.06 -16.99
CA TYR A 35 -13.79 -0.69 -17.11
C TYR A 35 -12.63 0.27 -16.79
N SER A 36 -12.33 1.15 -17.75
CA SER A 36 -11.28 2.16 -17.64
C SER A 36 -11.93 3.54 -17.50
N PRO A 37 -12.25 3.98 -16.28
CA PRO A 37 -12.88 5.27 -16.08
C PRO A 37 -11.92 6.42 -16.37
N ASP A 38 -12.45 7.53 -16.86
CA ASP A 38 -11.74 8.80 -16.81
C ASP A 38 -11.55 9.27 -15.35
N THR A 39 -10.89 10.40 -15.17
CA THR A 39 -10.63 10.92 -13.81
C THR A 39 -11.93 11.24 -13.07
N GLU A 40 -12.95 11.75 -13.73
CA GLU A 40 -14.23 12.08 -13.10
C GLU A 40 -14.97 10.82 -12.64
N GLY A 41 -15.04 9.80 -13.48
CA GLY A 41 -15.61 8.50 -13.14
C GLY A 41 -14.87 7.80 -12.02
N ALA A 42 -13.53 7.82 -12.04
CA ALA A 42 -12.70 7.26 -10.97
C ALA A 42 -12.93 7.96 -9.63
N VAL A 43 -12.96 9.29 -9.62
CA VAL A 43 -13.26 10.10 -8.42
C VAL A 43 -14.66 9.80 -7.90
N ALA A 44 -15.66 9.65 -8.78
CA ALA A 44 -17.04 9.34 -8.37
C ALA A 44 -17.13 7.97 -7.68
N VAL A 45 -16.44 6.94 -8.18
CA VAL A 45 -16.40 5.61 -7.56
C VAL A 45 -15.72 5.65 -6.19
N MET A 46 -14.55 6.32 -6.08
CA MET A 46 -13.86 6.48 -4.80
C MET A 46 -14.69 7.27 -3.78
N GLU A 47 -15.37 8.33 -4.23
CA GLU A 47 -16.28 9.11 -3.38
C GLU A 47 -17.47 8.26 -2.89
N HIS A 48 -18.01 7.39 -3.74
CA HIS A 48 -19.06 6.48 -3.33
C HIS A 48 -18.57 5.52 -2.23
N ALA A 49 -17.38 4.92 -2.40
CA ALA A 49 -16.77 4.08 -1.37
C ALA A 49 -16.55 4.85 -0.05
N TRP A 50 -16.08 6.11 -0.14
CA TRP A 50 -15.91 6.96 1.02
C TRP A 50 -17.22 7.26 1.75
N ARG A 51 -18.30 7.55 1.03
CA ARG A 51 -19.64 7.75 1.61
C ARG A 51 -20.18 6.50 2.33
N LEU A 52 -19.75 5.31 1.89
CA LEU A 52 -20.04 4.05 2.57
C LEU A 52 -19.12 3.79 3.79
N GLY A 53 -18.19 4.72 4.06
CA GLY A 53 -17.28 4.70 5.20
C GLY A 53 -15.89 4.11 4.91
N CYS A 54 -15.51 3.86 3.65
CA CYS A 54 -14.15 3.49 3.31
C CYS A 54 -13.22 4.70 3.50
N ASN A 55 -12.17 4.55 4.31
CA ASN A 55 -11.16 5.60 4.50
C ASN A 55 -9.73 5.16 4.18
N LEU A 56 -9.50 3.90 3.80
CA LEU A 56 -8.20 3.38 3.38
C LEU A 56 -8.19 3.20 1.86
N TYR A 57 -7.25 3.87 1.18
CA TYR A 57 -7.06 3.81 -0.28
C TYR A 57 -5.65 3.35 -0.59
N ASP A 58 -5.54 2.26 -1.37
CA ASP A 58 -4.28 1.59 -1.67
C ASP A 58 -3.94 1.72 -3.15
N THR A 59 -2.77 2.29 -3.46
CA THR A 59 -2.26 2.54 -4.82
C THR A 59 -0.80 2.05 -4.97
N ALA A 60 -0.19 2.33 -6.13
CA ALA A 60 1.23 2.09 -6.36
C ALA A 60 1.75 2.92 -7.53
N ILE A 61 3.02 3.29 -7.48
CA ILE A 61 3.78 3.84 -8.62
C ILE A 61 4.51 2.72 -9.37
N VAL A 62 3.76 1.91 -10.09
CA VAL A 62 4.28 0.85 -10.97
C VAL A 62 3.47 0.84 -12.28
N PRO A 63 4.03 0.37 -13.40
CA PRO A 63 3.35 0.43 -14.70
C PRO A 63 1.94 -0.16 -14.71
N GLU A 64 1.69 -1.18 -13.88
CA GLU A 64 0.40 -1.85 -13.78
C GLU A 64 -0.71 -1.00 -13.14
N TYR A 65 -0.37 0.11 -12.50
CA TYR A 65 -1.32 1.05 -11.90
C TYR A 65 -1.54 2.31 -12.74
N GLY A 66 -0.73 2.53 -13.79
CA GLY A 66 -0.88 3.63 -14.74
C GLY A 66 -1.04 5.00 -14.06
N ASP A 67 -2.19 5.65 -14.28
CA ASP A 67 -2.52 6.98 -13.74
C ASP A 67 -3.32 6.94 -12.42
N ALA A 68 -3.35 5.81 -11.72
CA ALA A 68 -4.15 5.64 -10.51
C ALA A 68 -3.78 6.63 -9.38
N GLU A 69 -2.48 6.96 -9.21
CA GLU A 69 -2.05 7.98 -8.25
C GLU A 69 -2.64 9.37 -8.55
N LEU A 70 -2.63 9.79 -9.82
CA LEU A 70 -3.19 11.08 -10.24
C LEU A 70 -4.69 11.17 -9.92
N LYS A 71 -5.44 10.09 -10.17
CA LYS A 71 -6.87 9.99 -9.88
C LYS A 71 -7.15 9.99 -8.38
N LEU A 72 -6.35 9.25 -7.61
CA LEU A 72 -6.45 9.24 -6.14
C LEU A 72 -6.13 10.62 -5.56
N GLY A 73 -5.13 11.32 -6.12
CA GLY A 73 -4.79 12.69 -5.74
C GLY A 73 -5.94 13.67 -5.99
N ALA A 74 -6.57 13.57 -7.17
CA ALA A 74 -7.76 14.39 -7.49
C ALA A 74 -8.92 14.12 -6.51
N PHE A 75 -9.16 12.86 -6.15
CA PHE A 75 -10.15 12.48 -5.14
C PHE A 75 -9.79 13.02 -3.76
N ALA A 76 -8.56 12.84 -3.29
CA ALA A 76 -8.10 13.34 -1.99
C ALA A 76 -8.26 14.86 -1.86
N LYS A 77 -7.93 15.60 -2.94
CA LYS A 77 -8.15 17.05 -3.00
C LYS A 77 -9.62 17.42 -2.90
N LYS A 78 -10.51 16.66 -3.54
CA LYS A 78 -11.96 16.93 -3.57
C LYS A 78 -12.61 16.78 -2.19
N ILE A 79 -12.29 15.70 -1.46
CA ILE A 79 -12.96 15.40 -0.19
C ILE A 79 -12.25 15.97 1.04
N GLY A 80 -10.99 16.34 0.93
CA GLY A 80 -10.09 16.71 2.03
C GLY A 80 -9.14 15.57 2.39
N ARG A 81 -7.84 15.84 2.30
CA ARG A 81 -6.75 14.87 2.49
C ARG A 81 -6.77 14.17 3.86
N ASP A 82 -7.14 14.90 4.88
CA ASP A 82 -7.21 14.46 6.28
C ASP A 82 -8.31 13.41 6.55
N LYS A 83 -9.23 13.22 5.61
CA LYS A 83 -10.36 12.30 5.75
C LYS A 83 -10.05 10.87 5.31
N ILE A 84 -8.89 10.64 4.72
CA ILE A 84 -8.49 9.33 4.22
C ILE A 84 -7.05 8.98 4.60
N VAL A 85 -6.77 7.68 4.63
CA VAL A 85 -5.44 7.10 4.74
C VAL A 85 -5.03 6.61 3.35
N ILE A 86 -3.90 7.12 2.84
CA ILE A 86 -3.32 6.71 1.57
C ILE A 86 -2.16 5.75 1.85
N SER A 87 -2.29 4.55 1.32
CA SER A 87 -1.26 3.52 1.26
C SER A 87 -0.71 3.49 -0.16
N ASP A 88 0.60 3.65 -0.31
CA ASP A 88 1.27 3.69 -1.60
C ASP A 88 2.51 2.79 -1.62
N LYS A 89 3.04 2.46 -2.79
CA LYS A 89 4.14 1.52 -2.92
C LYS A 89 4.88 1.61 -4.23
N ALA A 90 6.19 1.30 -4.19
CA ALA A 90 7.03 1.23 -5.37
C ALA A 90 7.84 -0.07 -5.40
N ARG A 91 8.09 -0.60 -6.60
CA ARG A 91 8.89 -1.81 -6.82
C ARG A 91 10.36 -1.42 -7.02
N PHE A 92 10.94 -0.84 -5.96
CA PHE A 92 12.35 -0.52 -5.89
C PHE A 92 12.94 -1.07 -4.59
N TYR A 93 14.22 -1.46 -4.64
CA TYR A 93 14.86 -2.20 -3.57
C TYR A 93 16.10 -1.50 -3.02
N THR A 94 16.71 -0.59 -3.81
CA THR A 94 17.78 0.28 -3.33
C THR A 94 17.23 1.51 -2.63
N GLY A 95 18.01 2.07 -1.69
CA GLY A 95 17.57 3.26 -0.96
C GLY A 95 17.36 4.48 -1.86
N ASN A 96 18.27 4.73 -2.81
CA ASN A 96 18.16 5.88 -3.69
C ASN A 96 16.92 5.81 -4.60
N GLU A 97 16.67 4.66 -5.23
CA GLU A 97 15.48 4.48 -6.08
C GLU A 97 14.18 4.61 -5.28
N MET A 98 14.14 4.03 -4.07
CA MET A 98 12.98 4.14 -3.19
C MET A 98 12.73 5.58 -2.77
N TYR A 99 13.78 6.31 -2.42
CA TYR A 99 13.67 7.73 -2.05
C TYR A 99 13.07 8.55 -3.19
N GLN A 100 13.58 8.38 -4.42
CA GLN A 100 13.07 9.09 -5.60
C GLN A 100 11.62 8.70 -5.92
N ALA A 101 11.25 7.43 -5.77
CA ALA A 101 9.89 6.95 -5.99
C ALA A 101 8.89 7.63 -5.05
N VAL A 102 9.21 7.80 -3.77
CA VAL A 102 8.33 8.51 -2.81
C VAL A 102 8.13 9.97 -3.20
N LEU A 103 9.19 10.64 -3.68
CA LEU A 103 9.06 12.02 -4.16
C LEU A 103 8.16 12.12 -5.40
N GLU A 104 8.29 11.18 -6.32
CA GLU A 104 7.45 11.12 -7.53
C GLU A 104 6.00 10.79 -7.18
N SER A 105 5.74 9.81 -6.32
CA SER A 105 4.40 9.50 -5.81
C SER A 105 3.75 10.71 -5.13
N THR A 106 4.51 11.43 -4.31
CA THR A 106 4.03 12.66 -3.67
C THR A 106 3.61 13.72 -4.70
N LYS A 107 4.38 13.85 -5.80
CA LYS A 107 4.05 14.74 -6.91
C LYS A 107 2.79 14.30 -7.63
N ASN A 108 2.65 13.02 -7.97
CA ASN A 108 1.50 12.46 -8.67
C ASN A 108 0.22 12.58 -7.83
N LEU A 109 0.29 12.24 -6.56
CA LEU A 109 -0.83 12.37 -5.61
C LEU A 109 -1.15 13.85 -5.29
N GLY A 110 -0.19 14.78 -5.48
CA GLY A 110 -0.32 16.17 -5.01
C GLY A 110 -0.38 16.29 -3.48
N THR A 111 0.01 15.24 -2.78
CA THR A 111 0.02 15.14 -1.31
C THR A 111 0.94 14.00 -0.86
N THR A 112 1.36 14.02 0.41
CA THR A 112 2.16 12.93 0.97
C THR A 112 1.30 11.68 1.26
N PRO A 113 1.75 10.46 0.93
CA PRO A 113 1.11 9.23 1.39
C PRO A 113 1.27 9.04 2.91
N ASP A 114 0.34 8.33 3.55
CA ASP A 114 0.47 7.98 4.97
C ASP A 114 1.42 6.81 5.16
N ILE A 115 1.26 5.77 4.35
CA ILE A 115 2.06 4.54 4.41
C ILE A 115 2.75 4.35 3.06
N TYR A 116 4.03 4.04 3.07
CA TYR A 116 4.75 3.71 1.84
C TYR A 116 5.48 2.37 1.95
N PHE A 117 5.31 1.52 0.94
CA PHE A 117 5.85 0.17 0.93
C PHE A 117 6.95 -0.04 -0.11
N SER A 118 7.96 -0.83 0.22
CA SER A 118 8.70 -1.57 -0.79
C SER A 118 7.82 -2.72 -1.29
N HIS A 119 7.53 -2.74 -2.61
CA HIS A 119 6.48 -3.54 -3.23
C HIS A 119 7.03 -4.84 -3.82
N GLN A 120 6.29 -5.93 -3.59
CA GLN A 120 6.61 -7.25 -4.14
C GLN A 120 8.03 -7.71 -3.82
N VAL A 121 8.47 -7.47 -2.59
CA VAL A 121 9.77 -7.98 -2.14
C VAL A 121 9.75 -9.49 -2.21
N ASP A 122 10.73 -10.06 -2.89
CA ASP A 122 10.92 -11.50 -3.10
C ASP A 122 12.28 -11.95 -2.52
N PRO A 123 12.58 -13.26 -2.49
CA PRO A 123 13.83 -13.77 -1.93
C PRO A 123 15.09 -13.26 -2.63
N ASP A 124 15.00 -12.92 -3.92
CA ASP A 124 16.16 -12.46 -4.70
C ASP A 124 16.55 -11.01 -4.33
N HIS A 125 15.60 -10.22 -3.82
CA HIS A 125 15.79 -8.83 -3.46
C HIS A 125 15.76 -8.56 -1.95
N GLU A 126 15.50 -9.58 -1.14
CA GLU A 126 15.34 -9.45 0.30
C GLU A 126 16.54 -8.76 0.97
N ASP A 127 17.76 -9.23 0.68
CA ASP A 127 18.98 -8.66 1.27
C ASP A 127 19.27 -7.25 0.78
N GLN A 128 18.85 -6.89 -0.41
CA GLN A 128 18.96 -5.53 -0.91
C GLN A 128 17.99 -4.58 -0.19
N VAL A 129 16.76 -5.02 0.05
CA VAL A 129 15.75 -4.21 0.76
C VAL A 129 16.13 -3.96 2.22
N PHE A 130 16.51 -5.01 2.93
CA PHE A 130 16.79 -4.92 4.38
C PHE A 130 18.24 -4.59 4.71
N GLY A 131 19.13 -4.69 3.72
CA GLY A 131 20.55 -4.40 3.87
C GLY A 131 20.86 -2.90 4.03
N ARG A 132 22.13 -2.60 4.24
CA ARG A 132 22.61 -1.22 4.37
C ARG A 132 22.37 -0.44 3.07
N TYR A 133 21.83 0.77 3.19
CA TYR A 133 21.40 1.63 2.08
C TYR A 133 20.30 1.00 1.21
N GLY A 134 19.58 0.06 1.73
CA GLY A 134 18.43 -0.55 1.07
C GLY A 134 17.15 0.28 1.17
N ALA A 135 16.08 -0.24 0.59
CA ALA A 135 14.79 0.45 0.60
C ALA A 135 14.25 0.68 2.03
N ALA A 136 14.50 -0.24 2.97
CA ALA A 136 14.07 -0.07 4.36
C ALA A 136 14.76 1.11 5.06
N ASP A 137 16.06 1.36 4.79
CA ASP A 137 16.77 2.54 5.30
C ASP A 137 16.17 3.83 4.74
N ALA A 138 15.93 3.89 3.42
CA ALA A 138 15.35 5.07 2.78
C ALA A 138 13.93 5.37 3.29
N LEU A 139 13.11 4.35 3.50
CA LEU A 139 11.77 4.53 4.07
C LEU A 139 11.85 5.08 5.51
N ALA A 140 12.79 4.59 6.31
CA ALA A 140 13.01 5.12 7.67
C ALA A 140 13.48 6.58 7.65
N GLU A 141 14.37 6.96 6.72
CA GLU A 141 14.81 8.33 6.50
C GLU A 141 13.64 9.24 6.09
N LEU A 142 12.86 8.84 5.09
CA LEU A 142 11.68 9.56 4.62
C LEU A 142 10.62 9.77 5.71
N LYS A 143 10.46 8.78 6.59
CA LYS A 143 9.60 8.89 7.77
C LYS A 143 10.17 9.92 8.77
N ALA A 144 11.46 9.88 9.03
CA ALA A 144 12.12 10.86 9.91
C ALA A 144 12.02 12.30 9.37
N GLU A 145 12.05 12.46 8.04
CA GLU A 145 11.85 13.74 7.35
C GLU A 145 10.39 14.19 7.26
N GLY A 146 9.44 13.34 7.68
CA GLY A 146 8.01 13.64 7.60
C GLY A 146 7.41 13.56 6.19
N LYS A 147 8.12 12.95 5.23
CA LYS A 147 7.64 12.74 3.85
C LYS A 147 6.67 11.57 3.72
N ILE A 148 6.69 10.66 4.68
CA ILE A 148 5.70 9.61 4.90
C ILE A 148 5.46 9.50 6.40
N ARG A 149 4.34 8.91 6.81
CA ARG A 149 4.07 8.71 8.25
C ARG A 149 4.52 7.35 8.73
N PHE A 150 4.38 6.32 7.88
CA PHE A 150 4.69 4.94 8.22
C PHE A 150 5.38 4.23 7.05
N THR A 151 6.30 3.35 7.42
CA THR A 151 7.07 2.51 6.49
C THR A 151 6.40 1.16 6.31
N GLY A 152 6.58 0.52 5.15
CA GLY A 152 5.99 -0.79 4.92
C GLY A 152 6.79 -1.73 4.03
N ILE A 153 6.50 -3.02 4.18
CA ILE A 153 6.94 -4.09 3.27
C ILE A 153 5.72 -4.83 2.73
N ALA A 154 5.63 -4.95 1.41
CA ALA A 154 4.62 -5.74 0.73
C ALA A 154 5.26 -6.96 0.05
N SER A 155 4.82 -8.16 0.39
CA SER A 155 5.37 -9.40 -0.14
C SER A 155 4.32 -10.51 -0.24
N HIS A 156 4.56 -11.45 -1.18
CA HIS A 156 3.83 -12.70 -1.30
C HIS A 156 4.52 -13.86 -0.55
N TYR A 157 5.65 -13.60 0.10
CA TYR A 157 6.44 -14.59 0.82
C TYR A 157 6.35 -14.36 2.33
N TYR A 158 5.89 -15.38 3.05
CA TYR A 158 5.74 -15.30 4.51
C TYR A 158 7.04 -14.94 5.22
N ASP A 159 8.17 -15.54 4.80
CA ASP A 159 9.45 -15.38 5.50
C ASP A 159 9.98 -13.94 5.36
N ILE A 160 9.71 -13.27 4.24
CA ILE A 160 10.00 -11.85 4.04
C ILE A 160 9.11 -10.97 4.93
N LEU A 161 7.82 -11.28 5.01
CA LEU A 161 6.92 -10.58 5.93
C LEU A 161 7.35 -10.79 7.39
N LEU A 162 7.80 -11.98 7.76
CA LEU A 162 8.33 -12.27 9.08
C LEU A 162 9.63 -11.48 9.36
N ARG A 163 10.52 -11.35 8.37
CA ARG A 163 11.70 -10.47 8.48
C ARG A 163 11.29 -9.03 8.70
N GLY A 164 10.33 -8.52 7.94
CA GLY A 164 9.76 -7.18 8.14
C GLY A 164 9.11 -7.00 9.52
N ALA A 165 8.44 -8.04 10.04
CA ALA A 165 7.86 -7.99 11.39
C ALA A 165 8.93 -7.87 12.49
N LYS A 166 10.13 -8.39 12.27
CA LYS A 166 11.29 -8.31 13.19
C LYS A 166 12.09 -7.01 13.04
N ASP A 167 11.91 -6.28 11.97
CA ASP A 167 12.65 -5.07 11.66
C ASP A 167 11.97 -3.84 12.27
N ASP A 168 12.66 -3.15 13.17
CA ASP A 168 12.10 -1.97 13.86
C ASP A 168 11.90 -0.77 12.94
N ARG A 169 12.50 -0.76 11.76
CA ARG A 169 12.29 0.27 10.74
C ARG A 169 10.91 0.16 10.08
N ILE A 170 10.21 -0.99 10.18
CA ILE A 170 8.97 -1.30 9.47
C ILE A 170 7.78 -1.21 10.41
N ASP A 171 6.78 -0.43 10.03
CA ASP A 171 5.55 -0.22 10.81
C ASP A 171 4.39 -1.10 10.32
N VAL A 172 4.29 -1.30 8.99
CA VAL A 172 3.13 -1.94 8.35
C VAL A 172 3.60 -3.02 7.37
N LEU A 173 2.86 -4.11 7.32
CA LEU A 173 3.10 -5.21 6.38
C LEU A 173 1.88 -5.38 5.49
N GLN A 174 2.11 -5.76 4.22
CA GLN A 174 1.05 -6.10 3.29
C GLN A 174 1.32 -7.47 2.67
N GLY A 175 0.37 -8.39 2.81
CA GLY A 175 0.44 -9.73 2.25
C GLY A 175 -0.83 -10.10 1.50
N SER A 176 -0.76 -11.14 0.65
CA SER A 176 -1.93 -11.65 -0.05
C SER A 176 -2.62 -12.73 0.76
N GLY A 177 -3.94 -12.80 0.60
CA GLY A 177 -4.73 -13.88 1.19
C GLY A 177 -6.22 -13.73 0.89
N ASN A 178 -6.87 -14.86 0.77
CA ASN A 178 -8.31 -14.94 0.52
C ASN A 178 -8.87 -16.25 1.10
N ILE A 179 -10.17 -16.46 0.96
CA ILE A 179 -10.84 -17.66 1.51
C ILE A 179 -10.34 -18.97 0.90
N LEU A 180 -9.82 -18.93 -0.35
CA LEU A 180 -9.31 -20.12 -1.07
C LEU A 180 -7.84 -20.39 -0.71
N GLU A 181 -7.08 -19.35 -0.33
CA GLU A 181 -5.65 -19.41 -0.03
C GLU A 181 -5.36 -18.78 1.33
N ARG A 182 -5.63 -19.51 2.40
CA ARG A 182 -5.46 -19.06 3.78
C ARG A 182 -4.07 -19.34 4.37
N GLY A 183 -3.26 -20.18 3.74
CA GLY A 183 -2.04 -20.72 4.33
C GLY A 183 -1.09 -19.67 4.92
N MET A 184 -0.89 -18.53 4.23
CA MET A 184 -0.09 -17.42 4.76
C MET A 184 -0.79 -16.74 5.94
N LEU A 185 -2.09 -16.44 5.82
CA LEU A 185 -2.84 -15.76 6.88
C LEU A 185 -2.88 -16.60 8.16
N ASP A 186 -3.05 -17.91 8.06
CA ASP A 186 -3.07 -18.82 9.21
C ASP A 186 -1.71 -18.86 9.93
N ARG A 187 -0.59 -18.71 9.20
CA ARG A 187 0.74 -18.57 9.79
C ARG A 187 0.90 -17.21 10.50
N ILE A 188 0.44 -16.13 9.87
CA ILE A 188 0.48 -14.76 10.40
C ILE A 188 -0.33 -14.66 11.71
N GLU A 189 -1.54 -15.22 11.74
CA GLU A 189 -2.40 -15.21 12.94
C GLU A 189 -1.75 -15.89 14.16
N ARG A 190 -0.92 -16.92 13.93
CA ARG A 190 -0.22 -17.69 14.98
C ARG A 190 1.08 -17.06 15.44
N GLU A 191 1.67 -16.16 14.65
CA GLU A 191 2.95 -15.54 14.97
C GLU A 191 2.74 -14.20 15.72
N PRO A 192 3.14 -14.12 17.01
CA PRO A 192 2.91 -12.94 17.84
C PRO A 192 3.55 -11.64 17.32
N LEU A 193 4.65 -11.73 16.58
CA LEU A 193 5.38 -10.57 16.04
C LEU A 193 4.51 -9.71 15.12
N PHE A 194 3.60 -10.33 14.37
CA PHE A 194 2.69 -9.57 13.49
C PHE A 194 1.68 -8.70 14.24
N ARG A 195 1.40 -9.00 15.52
CA ARG A 195 0.44 -8.23 16.33
C ARG A 195 0.92 -6.82 16.66
N GLN A 196 2.22 -6.58 16.58
CA GLN A 196 2.82 -5.26 16.84
C GLN A 196 2.88 -4.39 15.59
N LYS A 197 2.66 -4.96 14.42
CA LYS A 197 2.69 -4.28 13.14
C LYS A 197 1.27 -4.05 12.59
N GLY A 198 1.08 -3.00 11.82
CA GLY A 198 -0.09 -2.90 10.95
C GLY A 198 -0.05 -4.02 9.92
N PHE A 199 -1.21 -4.62 9.59
CA PHE A 199 -1.27 -5.63 8.55
C PHE A 199 -2.42 -5.36 7.59
N LEU A 200 -2.09 -5.24 6.29
CA LEU A 200 -3.04 -5.10 5.19
C LEU A 200 -3.07 -6.39 4.37
N VAL A 201 -4.27 -6.85 4.02
CA VAL A 201 -4.45 -8.01 3.16
C VAL A 201 -4.92 -7.56 1.79
N ASN A 202 -4.18 -7.93 0.75
CA ASN A 202 -4.61 -7.74 -0.64
C ASN A 202 -5.15 -9.04 -1.24
N LYS A 203 -5.74 -8.96 -2.46
CA LYS A 203 -6.31 -10.11 -3.20
C LYS A 203 -7.39 -10.89 -2.42
N VAL A 204 -8.13 -10.23 -1.53
CA VAL A 204 -9.15 -10.87 -0.67
C VAL A 204 -10.27 -11.53 -1.45
N TYR A 205 -10.51 -11.11 -2.69
CA TYR A 205 -11.51 -11.67 -3.62
C TYR A 205 -10.89 -12.56 -4.71
N ALA A 206 -9.62 -13.01 -4.56
CA ALA A 206 -8.93 -13.89 -5.49
C ALA A 206 -8.94 -13.41 -6.96
N ALA A 207 -8.85 -12.09 -7.18
CA ALA A 207 -8.94 -11.40 -8.47
C ALA A 207 -10.38 -11.20 -9.01
N GLY A 208 -11.40 -11.31 -8.20
CA GLY A 208 -12.78 -10.96 -8.56
C GLY A 208 -13.76 -12.08 -8.46
#